data_3d2d87efd71fb2cb6e81088215280703
#
_entry.id   3d2d87efd71fb2cb6e81088215280703
#
_cell.length_a   1.000
_cell.length_b   1.000
_cell.length_c   1.000
_cell.angle_alpha   90.00
_cell.angle_beta   90.00
_cell.angle_gamma   90.00
#
_symmetry.space_group_name_H-M   'P 1'
#
loop_
_entity.id
_entity.type
_entity.pdbx_description
1 polymer ?
#
loop_
_entity_poly.entity_id
_entity_poly.type
_entity_poly.pdbx_seq_one_letter_code
_entity_poly.pdbx_strand_id
1 'polypeptide(L)'
;VDYYAKRERKTPAEILSALREAGMGSLPGGGAEILGEELRKKICPNKISGARWLDLARTAHQMGIRSNCTMLYGHVETVEDRVDHILRLRALQDETGGFMAFIPLQFNKENTPYEYLPEVTGDDNLRTLAVSRLLFDNIDHIKVYWVMVGLKIAQAALWYGADDMDGTVVEERITHDAGAQTPTGLGLDTLLHLIRRAGRTPIERDSLYNARHRYEGRD
;
A
#
# COMPACT_ATOMS: atom_id res chain seq x y z
N VAL A 1 -13.77 2.13 -9.24
CA VAL A 1 -15.02 2.83 -8.92
C VAL A 1 -15.30 3.92 -9.95
N ASP A 2 -14.45 4.96 -10.08
CA ASP A 2 -14.71 6.12 -10.98
C ASP A 2 -14.93 5.71 -12.44
N TYR A 3 -14.14 4.78 -12.96
CA TYR A 3 -14.30 4.24 -14.31
C TYR A 3 -15.71 3.66 -14.53
N TYR A 4 -16.15 2.79 -13.60
CA TYR A 4 -17.48 2.19 -13.71
C TYR A 4 -18.61 3.20 -13.48
N ALA A 5 -18.42 4.18 -12.59
CA ALA A 5 -19.38 5.26 -12.40
C ALA A 5 -19.65 6.03 -13.70
N LYS A 6 -18.57 6.39 -14.40
CA LYS A 6 -18.69 7.06 -15.72
C LYS A 6 -19.30 6.16 -16.79
N ARG A 7 -18.85 4.91 -16.89
CA ARG A 7 -19.31 3.95 -17.89
C ARG A 7 -20.80 3.62 -17.74
N GLU A 8 -21.23 3.37 -16.52
CA GLU A 8 -22.63 2.98 -16.22
C GLU A 8 -23.55 4.19 -15.96
N ARG A 9 -23.03 5.43 -16.06
CA ARG A 9 -23.76 6.69 -15.75
C ARG A 9 -24.37 6.69 -14.35
N LYS A 10 -23.61 6.18 -13.38
CA LYS A 10 -23.99 6.08 -11.97
C LYS A 10 -23.06 6.93 -11.11
N THR A 11 -23.48 7.22 -9.90
CA THR A 11 -22.65 7.84 -8.89
C THR A 11 -21.63 6.83 -8.33
N PRO A 12 -20.49 7.28 -7.79
CA PRO A 12 -19.58 6.39 -7.07
C PRO A 12 -20.25 5.60 -5.93
N ALA A 13 -21.17 6.23 -5.22
CA ALA A 13 -21.92 5.59 -4.13
C ALA A 13 -22.79 4.42 -4.63
N GLU A 14 -23.47 4.57 -5.77
CA GLU A 14 -24.26 3.49 -6.37
C GLU A 14 -23.37 2.31 -6.81
N ILE A 15 -22.17 2.60 -7.37
CA ILE A 15 -21.21 1.55 -7.74
C ILE A 15 -20.68 0.84 -6.48
N LEU A 16 -20.35 1.58 -5.43
CA LEU A 16 -19.87 1.02 -4.17
C LEU A 16 -20.96 0.18 -3.48
N SER A 17 -22.23 0.61 -3.52
CA SER A 17 -23.37 -0.17 -3.00
C SER A 17 -23.50 -1.50 -3.73
N ALA A 18 -23.50 -1.48 -5.06
CA ALA A 18 -23.59 -2.69 -5.87
C ALA A 18 -22.41 -3.66 -5.61
N LEU A 19 -21.20 -3.14 -5.46
CA LEU A 19 -20.03 -3.96 -5.12
C LEU A 19 -20.15 -4.58 -3.72
N ARG A 20 -20.63 -3.83 -2.74
CA ARG A 20 -20.87 -4.33 -1.38
C ARG A 20 -21.97 -5.40 -1.36
N GLU A 21 -23.06 -5.21 -2.09
CA GLU A 21 -24.15 -6.18 -2.26
C GLU A 21 -23.64 -7.47 -2.93
N ALA A 22 -22.65 -7.36 -3.84
CA ALA A 22 -21.95 -8.50 -4.45
C ALA A 22 -20.90 -9.16 -3.53
N GLY A 23 -20.74 -8.70 -2.28
CA GLY A 23 -19.85 -9.30 -1.29
C GLY A 23 -18.48 -8.63 -1.14
N MET A 24 -18.25 -7.44 -1.69
CA MET A 24 -17.00 -6.71 -1.49
C MET A 24 -16.85 -6.30 -0.01
N GLY A 25 -15.81 -6.78 0.67
CA GLY A 25 -15.55 -6.48 2.09
C GLY A 25 -14.78 -5.17 2.30
N SER A 26 -13.84 -4.84 1.42
CA SER A 26 -13.01 -3.64 1.53
C SER A 26 -12.41 -3.25 0.18
N LEU A 27 -11.78 -2.07 0.10
CA LEU A 27 -11.04 -1.61 -1.07
C LEU A 27 -9.53 -1.75 -0.85
N PRO A 28 -8.76 -2.22 -1.86
CA PRO A 28 -7.31 -2.39 -1.75
C PRO A 28 -6.53 -1.07 -1.65
N GLY A 29 -7.14 0.08 -2.00
CA GLY A 29 -6.51 1.40 -1.90
C GLY A 29 -5.52 1.75 -3.00
N GLY A 30 -5.38 0.93 -4.03
CA GLY A 30 -4.48 1.20 -5.15
C GLY A 30 -4.88 2.42 -5.99
N GLY A 31 -3.94 2.87 -6.84
CA GLY A 31 -4.15 4.00 -7.76
C GLY A 31 -3.95 5.39 -7.15
N ALA A 32 -3.60 5.48 -5.86
CA ALA A 32 -3.20 6.75 -5.24
C ALA A 32 -1.90 7.28 -5.85
N GLU A 33 -0.96 6.41 -6.12
CA GLU A 33 0.40 6.69 -6.60
C GLU A 33 1.05 7.81 -5.78
N ILE A 34 0.94 9.04 -6.23
CA ILE A 34 1.25 10.27 -5.49
C ILE A 34 0.08 11.25 -5.66
N LEU A 35 -0.30 11.99 -4.61
CA LEU A 35 -1.50 12.85 -4.64
C LEU A 35 -1.24 14.25 -5.22
N GLY A 36 0.01 14.67 -5.33
CA GLY A 36 0.39 15.94 -5.94
C GLY A 36 0.02 16.01 -7.42
N GLU A 37 -0.85 16.95 -7.81
CA GLU A 37 -1.45 17.00 -9.16
C GLU A 37 -0.41 17.17 -10.27
N GLU A 38 0.59 18.03 -10.10
CA GLU A 38 1.62 18.25 -11.14
C GLU A 38 2.47 17.00 -11.36
N LEU A 39 2.72 16.26 -10.30
CA LEU A 39 3.47 15.02 -10.36
C LEU A 39 2.63 13.90 -10.97
N ARG A 40 1.34 13.81 -10.58
CA ARG A 40 0.40 12.84 -11.17
C ARG A 40 0.28 12.98 -12.68
N LYS A 41 0.23 14.21 -13.20
CA LYS A 41 0.19 14.46 -14.65
C LYS A 41 1.42 13.89 -15.38
N LYS A 42 2.57 13.82 -14.70
CA LYS A 42 3.80 13.25 -15.27
C LYS A 42 3.81 11.71 -15.22
N ILE A 43 3.51 11.13 -14.05
CA ILE A 43 3.70 9.67 -13.83
C ILE A 43 2.46 8.83 -14.16
N CYS A 44 1.26 9.40 -14.07
CA CYS A 44 0.01 8.68 -14.30
C CYS A 44 -1.09 9.57 -14.93
N PRO A 45 -0.85 10.17 -16.12
CA PRO A 45 -1.73 11.17 -16.74
C PRO A 45 -3.14 10.65 -17.03
N ASN A 46 -3.30 9.33 -17.16
CA ASN A 46 -4.59 8.69 -17.46
C ASN A 46 -5.39 8.31 -16.21
N LYS A 47 -4.86 8.57 -15.01
CA LYS A 47 -5.57 8.29 -13.75
C LYS A 47 -6.34 9.53 -13.27
N ILE A 48 -7.31 9.31 -12.39
CA ILE A 48 -8.06 10.38 -11.74
C ILE A 48 -7.13 11.30 -10.93
N SER A 49 -7.54 12.53 -10.69
CA SER A 49 -6.81 13.48 -9.83
C SER A 49 -6.65 12.96 -8.41
N GLY A 50 -5.65 13.45 -7.68
CA GLY A 50 -5.45 13.12 -6.27
C GLY A 50 -6.65 13.53 -5.41
N ALA A 51 -7.21 14.72 -5.65
CA ALA A 51 -8.42 15.16 -4.98
C ALA A 51 -9.60 14.22 -5.23
N ARG A 52 -9.78 13.77 -6.48
CA ARG A 52 -10.84 12.80 -6.82
C ARG A 52 -10.63 11.45 -6.15
N TRP A 53 -9.38 10.99 -6.04
CA TRP A 53 -9.07 9.76 -5.34
C TRP A 53 -9.46 9.85 -3.85
N LEU A 54 -9.13 10.97 -3.18
CA LEU A 54 -9.53 11.21 -1.79
C LEU A 54 -11.04 11.27 -1.61
N ASP A 55 -11.78 11.91 -2.54
CA ASP A 55 -13.25 11.96 -2.49
C ASP A 55 -13.88 10.57 -2.63
N LEU A 56 -13.31 9.70 -3.47
CA LEU A 56 -13.80 8.33 -3.61
C LEU A 56 -13.53 7.51 -2.35
N ALA A 57 -12.36 7.66 -1.73
CA ALA A 57 -12.05 7.02 -0.47
C ALA A 57 -12.99 7.50 0.65
N ARG A 58 -13.20 8.82 0.75
CA ARG A 58 -14.17 9.42 1.69
C ARG A 58 -15.57 8.85 1.49
N THR A 59 -16.04 8.78 0.25
CA THR A 59 -17.37 8.21 -0.07
C THR A 59 -17.47 6.76 0.40
N ALA A 60 -16.45 5.95 0.14
CA ALA A 60 -16.42 4.56 0.59
C ALA A 60 -16.45 4.45 2.12
N HIS A 61 -15.64 5.24 2.81
CA HIS A 61 -15.57 5.24 4.27
C HIS A 61 -16.89 5.67 4.91
N GLN A 62 -17.54 6.72 4.39
CA GLN A 62 -18.86 7.17 4.84
C GLN A 62 -19.97 6.11 4.65
N MET A 63 -19.78 5.20 3.69
CA MET A 63 -20.65 4.04 3.48
C MET A 63 -20.26 2.84 4.35
N GLY A 64 -19.26 2.96 5.24
CA GLY A 64 -18.75 1.87 6.08
C GLY A 64 -17.86 0.86 5.34
N ILE A 65 -17.39 1.20 4.13
CA ILE A 65 -16.46 0.37 3.35
C ILE A 65 -15.04 0.82 3.68
N ARG A 66 -14.31 0.02 4.43
CA ARG A 66 -12.91 0.29 4.79
C ARG A 66 -11.98 0.09 3.60
N SER A 67 -10.82 0.72 3.63
CA SER A 67 -9.81 0.58 2.57
C SER A 67 -8.39 0.59 3.12
N ASN A 68 -7.43 0.17 2.29
CA ASN A 68 -6.04 0.56 2.48
C ASN A 68 -5.77 1.89 1.76
N CYS A 69 -4.59 2.46 1.97
CA CYS A 69 -4.05 3.54 1.17
C CYS A 69 -2.61 3.23 0.77
N THR A 70 -2.18 3.75 -0.38
CA THR A 70 -0.88 3.44 -0.97
C THR A 70 -0.15 4.72 -1.36
N MET A 71 1.17 4.66 -1.42
CA MET A 71 2.04 5.66 -2.02
C MET A 71 3.06 4.96 -2.91
N LEU A 72 3.21 5.41 -4.15
CA LEU A 72 4.33 5.01 -5.01
C LEU A 72 5.47 6.00 -4.79
N TYR A 73 6.67 5.52 -4.47
CA TYR A 73 7.84 6.35 -4.20
C TYR A 73 9.10 5.82 -4.90
N GLY A 74 10.11 6.66 -5.03
CA GLY A 74 11.36 6.31 -5.70
C GLY A 74 11.35 6.57 -7.19
N HIS A 75 10.46 7.46 -7.68
CA HIS A 75 10.44 7.93 -9.07
C HIS A 75 10.98 9.35 -9.18
N VAL A 76 10.17 10.32 -9.57
CA VAL A 76 10.57 11.73 -9.78
C VAL A 76 10.03 12.67 -8.70
N GLU A 77 9.48 12.11 -7.64
CA GLU A 77 8.98 12.86 -6.48
C GLU A 77 10.12 13.34 -5.59
N THR A 78 9.84 14.38 -4.80
CA THR A 78 10.71 14.87 -3.73
C THR A 78 10.28 14.29 -2.37
N VAL A 79 11.08 14.52 -1.35
CA VAL A 79 10.71 14.16 0.05
C VAL A 79 9.48 14.93 0.48
N GLU A 80 9.35 16.19 0.07
CA GLU A 80 8.21 17.05 0.35
C GLU A 80 6.92 16.50 -0.28
N ASP A 81 7.00 15.96 -1.50
CA ASP A 81 5.87 15.31 -2.17
C ASP A 81 5.38 14.07 -1.39
N ARG A 82 6.33 13.26 -0.86
CA ARG A 82 5.99 12.11 0.00
C ARG A 82 5.30 12.57 1.28
N VAL A 83 5.83 13.59 1.93
CA VAL A 83 5.25 14.15 3.18
C VAL A 83 3.87 14.75 2.92
N ASP A 84 3.68 15.56 1.86
CA ASP A 84 2.37 16.09 1.47
C ASP A 84 1.35 14.98 1.23
N HIS A 85 1.75 13.91 0.52
CA HIS A 85 0.91 12.75 0.28
C HIS A 85 0.45 12.11 1.60
N ILE A 86 1.38 11.85 2.52
CA ILE A 86 1.09 11.26 3.83
C ILE A 86 0.15 12.15 4.63
N LEU A 87 0.41 13.47 4.67
CA LEU A 87 -0.41 14.40 5.44
C LEU A 87 -1.84 14.52 4.89
N ARG A 88 -2.04 14.44 3.58
CA ARG A 88 -3.39 14.40 2.99
C ARG A 88 -4.14 13.13 3.34
N LEU A 89 -3.47 11.97 3.32
CA LEU A 89 -4.09 10.71 3.76
C LEU A 89 -4.40 10.73 5.25
N ARG A 90 -3.49 11.26 6.06
CA ARG A 90 -3.69 11.44 7.50
C ARG A 90 -4.91 12.29 7.80
N ALA A 91 -5.06 13.45 7.13
CA ALA A 91 -6.22 14.32 7.29
C ALA A 91 -7.53 13.60 6.92
N LEU A 92 -7.55 12.79 5.87
CA LEU A 92 -8.72 11.98 5.53
C LEU A 92 -8.99 10.89 6.57
N GLN A 93 -7.95 10.31 7.17
CA GLN A 93 -8.09 9.35 8.26
C GLN A 93 -8.66 10.02 9.53
N ASP A 94 -8.20 11.22 9.88
CA ASP A 94 -8.78 12.00 10.98
C ASP A 94 -10.28 12.28 10.77
N GLU A 95 -10.69 12.50 9.51
CA GLU A 95 -12.09 12.74 9.15
C GLU A 95 -12.94 11.47 9.20
N THR A 96 -12.41 10.33 8.75
CA THR A 96 -13.23 9.16 8.42
C THR A 96 -12.93 7.90 9.21
N GLY A 97 -11.71 7.73 9.72
CA GLY A 97 -11.25 6.50 10.37
C GLY A 97 -11.28 5.24 9.47
N GLY A 98 -11.40 5.41 8.14
CA GLY A 98 -11.68 4.30 7.24
C GLY A 98 -10.47 3.56 6.68
N PHE A 99 -9.26 4.11 6.77
CA PHE A 99 -8.06 3.40 6.35
C PHE A 99 -7.63 2.35 7.38
N MET A 100 -7.36 1.14 6.90
CA MET A 100 -6.87 0.01 7.71
C MET A 100 -5.35 -0.03 7.75
N ALA A 101 -4.72 0.21 6.60
CA ALA A 101 -3.27 0.16 6.46
C ALA A 101 -2.76 1.14 5.40
N PHE A 102 -1.55 1.62 5.62
CA PHE A 102 -0.76 2.33 4.62
C PHE A 102 0.29 1.38 4.02
N ILE A 103 0.45 1.43 2.69
CA ILE A 103 1.35 0.55 1.94
C ILE A 103 2.24 1.42 1.04
N PRO A 104 3.46 1.75 1.43
CA PRO A 104 4.42 2.36 0.53
C PRO A 104 4.94 1.32 -0.48
N LEU A 105 4.88 1.66 -1.75
CA LEU A 105 5.25 0.83 -2.88
C LEU A 105 6.47 1.43 -3.57
N GLN A 106 7.58 0.68 -3.58
CA GLN A 106 8.78 1.10 -4.28
C GLN A 106 8.55 1.07 -5.79
N PHE A 107 8.96 2.14 -6.49
CA PHE A 107 8.91 2.19 -7.94
C PHE A 107 10.01 1.30 -8.55
N ASN A 108 9.63 0.41 -9.45
CA ASN A 108 10.54 -0.32 -10.31
C ASN A 108 10.68 0.45 -11.63
N LYS A 109 11.90 0.84 -11.96
CA LYS A 109 12.20 1.70 -13.11
C LYS A 109 12.38 0.94 -14.42
N GLU A 110 12.75 -0.34 -14.34
CA GLU A 110 13.04 -1.20 -15.48
C GLU A 110 11.81 -1.29 -16.39
N ASN A 111 12.06 -1.30 -17.68
CA ASN A 111 11.02 -1.32 -18.72
C ASN A 111 10.05 -0.12 -18.68
N THR A 112 10.48 1.01 -18.10
CA THR A 112 9.69 2.24 -18.03
C THR A 112 10.45 3.41 -18.69
N PRO A 113 9.78 4.52 -19.05
CA PRO A 113 10.45 5.74 -19.49
C PRO A 113 11.40 6.36 -18.44
N TYR A 114 11.45 5.83 -17.25
CA TYR A 114 12.21 6.32 -16.09
C TYR A 114 13.43 5.45 -15.74
N GLU A 115 13.89 4.58 -16.63
CA GLU A 115 15.08 3.73 -16.42
C GLU A 115 16.35 4.52 -16.04
N TYR A 116 16.43 5.79 -16.45
CA TYR A 116 17.53 6.68 -16.13
C TYR A 116 17.62 7.11 -14.66
N LEU A 117 16.55 6.90 -13.88
CA LEU A 117 16.55 7.26 -12.46
C LEU A 117 17.48 6.34 -11.65
N PRO A 118 18.06 6.86 -10.55
CA PRO A 118 18.81 6.02 -9.62
C PRO A 118 17.89 4.95 -9.03
N GLU A 119 18.49 3.85 -8.59
CA GLU A 119 17.74 2.84 -7.84
C GLU A 119 17.40 3.32 -6.42
N VAL A 120 16.22 2.91 -5.95
CA VAL A 120 15.84 3.12 -4.56
C VAL A 120 16.71 2.24 -3.66
N THR A 121 17.37 2.87 -2.70
CA THR A 121 18.26 2.15 -1.78
C THR A 121 17.49 1.52 -0.62
N GLY A 122 18.11 0.54 0.06
CA GLY A 122 17.54 -0.02 1.29
C GLY A 122 17.35 1.03 2.40
N ASP A 123 18.26 2.02 2.49
CA ASP A 123 18.14 3.14 3.42
C ASP A 123 16.90 4.01 3.13
N ASP A 124 16.67 4.32 1.84
CA ASP A 124 15.49 5.09 1.45
C ASP A 124 14.19 4.33 1.75
N ASN A 125 14.15 3.02 1.52
CA ASN A 125 13.04 2.15 1.87
C ASN A 125 12.74 2.20 3.39
N LEU A 126 13.76 1.98 4.21
CA LEU A 126 13.60 1.95 5.67
C LEU A 126 13.24 3.32 6.22
N ARG A 127 13.83 4.39 5.68
CA ARG A 127 13.51 5.78 6.05
C ARG A 127 12.08 6.14 5.69
N THR A 128 11.61 5.75 4.51
CA THR A 128 10.22 5.98 4.08
C THR A 128 9.24 5.31 5.04
N LEU A 129 9.48 4.06 5.43
CA LEU A 129 8.64 3.35 6.40
C LEU A 129 8.67 4.00 7.78
N ALA A 130 9.85 4.36 8.29
CA ALA A 130 9.99 4.99 9.61
C ALA A 130 9.28 6.34 9.68
N VAL A 131 9.46 7.20 8.67
CA VAL A 131 8.79 8.50 8.58
C VAL A 131 7.28 8.30 8.45
N SER A 132 6.83 7.34 7.65
CA SER A 132 5.40 7.02 7.54
C SER A 132 4.81 6.64 8.90
N ARG A 133 5.48 5.80 9.69
CA ARG A 133 5.02 5.43 11.04
C ARG A 133 4.95 6.63 11.98
N LEU A 134 5.91 7.54 11.89
CA LEU A 134 5.92 8.75 12.74
C LEU A 134 4.81 9.74 12.37
N LEU A 135 4.47 9.83 11.07
CA LEU A 135 3.44 10.74 10.59
C LEU A 135 2.02 10.14 10.66
N PHE A 136 1.87 8.81 10.54
CA PHE A 136 0.59 8.13 10.69
C PHE A 136 0.41 7.60 12.12
N ASP A 137 0.07 8.49 13.04
CA ASP A 137 -0.33 8.12 14.41
C ASP A 137 -1.79 7.62 14.50
N ASN A 138 -2.55 7.77 13.42
CA ASN A 138 -3.97 7.46 13.29
C ASN A 138 -4.28 6.31 12.30
N ILE A 139 -3.27 5.68 11.70
CA ILE A 139 -3.41 4.45 10.89
C ILE A 139 -2.71 3.31 11.62
N ASP A 140 -3.47 2.29 11.97
CA ASP A 140 -3.00 1.19 12.83
C ASP A 140 -1.83 0.41 12.19
N HIS A 141 -1.91 0.15 10.89
CA HIS A 141 -0.97 -0.75 10.22
C HIS A 141 -0.17 -0.06 9.10
N ILE A 142 1.13 -0.33 9.08
CA ILE A 142 2.02 -0.02 7.95
C ILE A 142 2.55 -1.31 7.39
N LYS A 143 2.20 -1.58 6.13
CA LYS A 143 2.58 -2.82 5.45
C LYS A 143 3.84 -2.63 4.61
N VAL A 144 4.82 -3.51 4.79
CA VAL A 144 5.93 -3.63 3.86
C VAL A 144 5.61 -4.67 2.78
N TYR A 145 5.72 -4.27 1.51
CA TYR A 145 5.49 -5.14 0.37
C TYR A 145 6.80 -5.81 -0.05
N TRP A 146 7.07 -7.01 0.51
CA TRP A 146 8.34 -7.72 0.33
C TRP A 146 8.66 -8.03 -1.14
N VAL A 147 7.65 -8.15 -2.00
CA VAL A 147 7.83 -8.41 -3.44
C VAL A 147 8.62 -7.28 -4.11
N MET A 148 8.41 -6.03 -3.70
CA MET A 148 9.11 -4.88 -4.26
C MET A 148 10.46 -4.60 -3.58
N VAL A 149 10.51 -4.66 -2.25
CA VAL A 149 11.72 -4.24 -1.50
C VAL A 149 12.69 -5.39 -1.21
N GLY A 150 12.28 -6.62 -1.44
CA GLY A 150 13.05 -7.83 -1.12
C GLY A 150 12.95 -8.26 0.34
N LEU A 151 13.22 -9.54 0.60
CA LEU A 151 13.00 -10.16 1.91
C LEU A 151 13.87 -9.57 3.03
N LYS A 152 15.12 -9.21 2.73
CA LYS A 152 16.04 -8.64 3.74
C LYS A 152 15.57 -7.28 4.24
N ILE A 153 15.15 -6.42 3.31
CA ILE A 153 14.62 -5.10 3.66
C ILE A 153 13.26 -5.25 4.34
N ALA A 154 12.39 -6.14 3.86
CA ALA A 154 11.10 -6.40 4.49
C ALA A 154 11.24 -6.89 5.94
N GLN A 155 12.22 -7.76 6.23
CA GLN A 155 12.53 -8.18 7.60
C GLN A 155 13.03 -7.01 8.46
N ALA A 156 13.99 -6.21 7.96
CA ALA A 156 14.50 -5.05 8.67
C ALA A 156 13.41 -4.01 8.94
N ALA A 157 12.47 -3.84 8.00
CA ALA A 157 11.34 -2.91 8.09
C ALA A 157 10.46 -3.12 9.34
N LEU A 158 10.40 -4.34 9.87
CA LEU A 158 9.70 -4.66 11.13
C LEU A 158 10.30 -3.94 12.36
N TRP A 159 11.50 -3.40 12.25
CA TRP A 159 12.14 -2.52 13.24
C TRP A 159 12.02 -1.04 12.90
N TYR A 160 11.58 -0.72 11.67
CA TYR A 160 11.46 0.64 11.15
C TYR A 160 9.99 1.07 10.97
N GLY A 161 9.08 0.51 11.76
CA GLY A 161 7.70 0.96 11.84
C GLY A 161 6.69 0.13 11.06
N ALA A 162 7.13 -0.80 10.20
CA ALA A 162 6.22 -1.77 9.62
C ALA A 162 5.79 -2.81 10.67
N ASP A 163 4.52 -3.16 10.66
CA ASP A 163 3.93 -4.18 11.53
C ASP A 163 3.14 -5.24 10.74
N ASP A 164 3.08 -5.10 9.42
CA ASP A 164 2.43 -6.03 8.51
C ASP A 164 3.34 -6.34 7.30
N MET A 165 3.30 -7.59 6.85
CA MET A 165 3.95 -8.06 5.63
C MET A 165 2.91 -8.71 4.73
N ASP A 166 3.11 -8.65 3.40
CA ASP A 166 2.30 -9.48 2.52
C ASP A 166 2.51 -10.96 2.84
N GLY A 167 1.43 -11.72 2.72
CA GLY A 167 1.44 -13.14 3.03
C GLY A 167 2.12 -13.99 1.96
N THR A 168 1.73 -15.25 1.92
CA THR A 168 2.18 -16.20 0.91
C THR A 168 1.63 -15.81 -0.46
N VAL A 169 2.47 -15.22 -1.28
CA VAL A 169 2.16 -14.96 -2.69
C VAL A 169 2.52 -16.22 -3.48
N VAL A 170 1.56 -16.75 -4.23
CA VAL A 170 1.78 -17.96 -5.05
C VAL A 170 2.40 -17.57 -6.39
N GLU A 171 1.93 -16.48 -6.98
CA GLU A 171 2.43 -15.97 -8.26
C GLU A 171 2.18 -14.45 -8.33
N GLU A 172 3.27 -13.70 -8.46
CA GLU A 172 3.23 -12.27 -8.70
C GLU A 172 3.88 -11.99 -10.05
N ARG A 173 3.13 -11.37 -10.97
CA ARG A 173 3.59 -11.12 -12.35
C ARG A 173 3.88 -9.65 -12.62
N ILE A 174 3.06 -8.74 -12.10
CA ILE A 174 3.09 -7.32 -12.48
C ILE A 174 4.44 -6.69 -12.14
N THR A 175 4.93 -6.92 -10.92
CA THR A 175 6.20 -6.39 -10.46
C THR A 175 7.38 -7.07 -11.18
N HIS A 176 7.25 -8.37 -11.48
CA HIS A 176 8.27 -9.12 -12.21
C HIS A 176 8.33 -8.74 -13.70
N ASP A 177 7.20 -8.47 -14.33
CA ASP A 177 7.16 -7.90 -15.69
C ASP A 177 7.84 -6.52 -15.76
N ALA A 178 7.84 -5.78 -14.64
CA ALA A 178 8.59 -4.54 -14.46
C ALA A 178 10.04 -4.76 -13.98
N GLY A 179 10.59 -5.98 -14.04
CA GLY A 179 12.00 -6.26 -13.78
C GLY A 179 12.38 -6.65 -12.35
N ALA A 180 11.44 -6.87 -11.44
CA ALA A 180 11.75 -7.26 -10.06
C ALA A 180 12.52 -8.60 -9.99
N GLN A 181 13.55 -8.65 -9.14
CA GLN A 181 14.44 -9.81 -8.94
C GLN A 181 14.07 -10.64 -7.69
N THR A 182 12.95 -10.34 -7.06
CA THR A 182 12.47 -11.06 -5.87
C THR A 182 11.86 -12.42 -6.25
N PRO A 183 11.69 -13.36 -5.31
CA PRO A 183 10.96 -14.60 -5.59
C PRO A 183 9.52 -14.32 -6.05
N THR A 184 9.02 -15.10 -7.02
CA THR A 184 7.63 -15.00 -7.51
C THR A 184 6.61 -15.52 -6.50
N GLY A 185 7.06 -16.29 -5.52
CA GLY A 185 6.22 -16.81 -4.44
C GLY A 185 7.04 -17.02 -3.16
N LEU A 186 6.36 -17.07 -2.03
CA LEU A 186 6.99 -17.26 -0.72
C LEU A 186 6.14 -18.21 0.14
N GLY A 187 6.78 -19.25 0.66
CA GLY A 187 6.13 -20.20 1.55
C GLY A 187 5.93 -19.66 2.97
N LEU A 188 4.94 -20.20 3.67
CA LEU A 188 4.59 -19.82 5.04
C LEU A 188 5.78 -19.94 6.00
N ASP A 189 6.52 -21.06 5.96
CA ASP A 189 7.65 -21.29 6.88
C ASP A 189 8.73 -20.22 6.77
N THR A 190 9.01 -19.76 5.55
CA THR A 190 9.98 -18.68 5.32
C THR A 190 9.48 -17.35 5.93
N LEU A 191 8.20 -17.02 5.78
CA LEU A 191 7.61 -15.83 6.41
C LEU A 191 7.68 -15.92 7.94
N LEU A 192 7.28 -17.05 8.51
CA LEU A 192 7.34 -17.29 9.96
C LEU A 192 8.78 -17.13 10.49
N HIS A 193 9.75 -17.73 9.79
CA HIS A 193 11.17 -17.61 10.13
C HIS A 193 11.62 -16.15 10.10
N LEU A 194 11.35 -15.41 9.02
CA LEU A 194 11.77 -14.01 8.90
C LEU A 194 11.19 -13.13 10.02
N ILE A 195 9.90 -13.29 10.35
CA ILE A 195 9.23 -12.50 11.39
C ILE A 195 9.79 -12.85 12.78
N ARG A 196 9.98 -14.14 13.09
CA ARG A 196 10.56 -14.58 14.36
C ARG A 196 11.99 -14.10 14.52
N ARG A 197 12.82 -14.19 13.47
CA ARG A 197 14.21 -13.70 13.50
C ARG A 197 14.31 -12.17 13.62
N ALA A 198 13.25 -11.44 13.29
CA ALA A 198 13.10 -10.03 13.63
C ALA A 198 12.64 -9.79 15.08
N GLY A 199 12.49 -10.84 15.91
CA GLY A 199 12.04 -10.73 17.29
C GLY A 199 10.55 -10.40 17.43
N ARG A 200 9.74 -10.70 16.40
CA ARG A 200 8.30 -10.45 16.36
C ARG A 200 7.53 -11.77 16.42
N THR A 201 6.28 -11.71 16.91
CA THR A 201 5.38 -12.87 16.90
C THR A 201 4.53 -12.84 15.64
N PRO A 202 4.61 -13.86 14.76
CA PRO A 202 3.78 -13.89 13.55
C PRO A 202 2.31 -14.08 13.90
N ILE A 203 1.44 -13.29 13.27
CA ILE A 203 -0.01 -13.40 13.34
C ILE A 203 -0.57 -13.42 11.93
N GLU A 204 -1.28 -14.48 11.59
CA GLU A 204 -2.09 -14.53 10.37
C GLU A 204 -3.37 -13.72 10.56
N ARG A 205 -3.70 -12.90 9.59
CA ARG A 205 -4.88 -12.05 9.59
C ARG A 205 -5.69 -12.20 8.28
N ASP A 206 -6.95 -11.82 8.34
CA ASP A 206 -7.73 -11.66 7.12
C ASP A 206 -7.53 -10.26 6.47
N SER A 207 -8.25 -10.01 5.37
CA SER A 207 -8.18 -8.74 4.63
C SER A 207 -8.78 -7.54 5.39
N LEU A 208 -9.49 -7.79 6.47
CA LEU A 208 -10.06 -6.77 7.37
C LEU A 208 -9.23 -6.57 8.65
N TYR A 209 -8.03 -7.17 8.70
CA TYR A 209 -7.11 -7.13 9.84
C TYR A 209 -7.60 -7.86 11.08
N ASN A 210 -8.58 -8.76 10.95
CA ASN A 210 -8.94 -9.66 12.07
C ASN A 210 -7.90 -10.77 12.19
N ALA A 211 -7.35 -10.95 13.40
CA ALA A 211 -6.43 -12.05 13.69
C ALA A 211 -7.13 -13.41 13.49
N ARG A 212 -6.50 -14.30 12.73
CA ARG A 212 -6.98 -15.65 12.43
C ARG A 212 -6.19 -16.72 13.17
N HIS A 213 -4.86 -16.58 13.16
CA HIS A 213 -3.99 -17.52 13.85
C HIS A 213 -2.75 -16.80 14.40
N ARG A 214 -2.34 -17.14 15.63
CA ARG A 214 -1.12 -16.66 16.26
C ARG A 214 -0.14 -17.82 16.33
N TYR A 215 1.00 -17.68 15.66
CA TYR A 215 2.04 -18.70 15.62
C TYR A 215 2.96 -18.52 16.84
N GLU A 216 2.58 -19.12 17.97
CA GLU A 216 3.41 -19.14 19.17
C GLU A 216 4.56 -20.14 19.02
N GLY A 217 5.65 -19.89 19.73
CA GLY A 217 6.85 -20.71 19.70
C GLY A 217 8.06 -19.96 19.09
N ARG A 218 9.25 -20.42 19.51
CA ARG A 218 10.55 -19.96 18.94
C ARG A 218 11.00 -21.01 17.93
N ASP A 219 11.76 -20.57 16.92
CA ASP A 219 12.53 -21.48 16.08
C ASP A 219 13.55 -22.24 16.91
#